data_25c1f9eef8c3e297980dd54a5ce3b899
#
_entry.id   25c1f9eef8c3e297980dd54a5ce3b899
#
_cell.length_a   1.000
_cell.length_b   1.000
_cell.length_c   1.000
_cell.angle_alpha   90.00
_cell.angle_beta   90.00
_cell.angle_gamma   90.00
#
_symmetry.space_group_name_H-M   'P 1'
#
loop_
_entity.id
_entity.type
_entity.pdbx_description
1 polymer ?
#
loop_
_entity_poly.entity_id
_entity_poly.type
_entity_poly.pdbx_seq_one_letter_code
_entity_poly.pdbx_strand_id
1 'polypeptide(L)'
;MKNYFVTFRSVTFAQRGESVLQKAGIGCTLQRTPRWMEAQGCGYCLGLRMQDVSQAVALLRQKQVPMRKIYMQLEDGDLREVSL
;
A
#
# COMPACT_ATOMS: atom_id res chain seq x y z
N MET A 1 14.24 -0.51 2.67
CA MET A 1 13.37 -1.69 2.82
C MET A 1 11.91 -1.26 2.92
N LYS A 2 11.04 -1.94 2.19
CA LYS A 2 9.62 -1.60 2.19
C LYS A 2 8.90 -2.47 3.20
N ASN A 3 8.42 -1.85 4.27
CA ASN A 3 7.78 -2.55 5.38
C ASN A 3 6.36 -2.06 5.66
N TYR A 4 5.81 -1.20 4.82
CA TYR A 4 4.40 -0.82 4.86
C TYR A 4 3.73 -1.28 3.58
N PHE A 5 2.47 -1.73 3.70
CA PHE A 5 1.74 -2.27 2.56
C PHE A 5 0.33 -1.69 2.55
N VAL A 6 -0.06 -1.14 1.41
CA VAL A 6 -1.40 -0.59 1.22
C VAL A 6 -2.16 -1.53 0.29
N THR A 7 -3.32 -2.02 0.73
CA THR A 7 -4.13 -2.93 -0.07
C THR A 7 -5.26 -2.18 -0.76
N PHE A 8 -5.79 -2.78 -1.83
CA PHE A 8 -6.80 -2.15 -2.68
C PHE A 8 -7.89 -3.16 -3.02
N ARG A 9 -9.05 -2.65 -3.42
CA ARG A 9 -10.17 -3.50 -3.84
C ARG A 9 -9.98 -4.11 -5.21
N SER A 10 -9.27 -3.42 -6.09
CA SER A 10 -9.05 -3.92 -7.44
C SER A 10 -7.62 -3.62 -7.87
N VAL A 11 -7.14 -4.43 -8.82
CA VAL A 11 -5.82 -4.21 -9.37
C VAL A 11 -5.74 -2.86 -10.09
N THR A 12 -6.86 -2.41 -10.67
CA THR A 12 -6.92 -1.11 -11.33
C THR A 12 -6.62 0.01 -10.34
N PHE A 13 -7.20 -0.04 -9.15
CA PHE A 13 -6.92 0.95 -8.12
C PHE A 13 -5.47 0.86 -7.63
N ALA A 14 -4.93 -0.35 -7.51
CA ALA A 14 -3.54 -0.51 -7.11
C ALA A 14 -2.59 0.08 -8.15
N GLN A 15 -2.86 -0.16 -9.43
CA GLN A 15 -2.05 0.38 -10.51
C GLN A 15 -2.16 1.91 -10.57
N ARG A 16 -3.35 2.44 -10.35
CA ARG A 16 -3.55 3.87 -10.32
C ARG A 16 -2.76 4.50 -9.17
N GLY A 17 -2.79 3.87 -8.01
CA GLY A 17 -2.01 4.33 -6.87
C GLY A 17 -0.52 4.32 -7.15
N GLU A 18 -0.03 3.25 -7.78
CA GLU A 18 1.36 3.18 -8.18
C GLU A 18 1.75 4.33 -9.10
N SER A 19 0.92 4.62 -10.10
CA SER A 19 1.18 5.69 -11.03
C SER A 19 1.22 7.05 -10.33
N VAL A 20 0.27 7.30 -9.43
CA VAL A 20 0.22 8.57 -8.67
C VAL A 20 1.49 8.75 -7.86
N LEU A 21 1.94 7.71 -7.17
CA LEU A 21 3.12 7.80 -6.33
C LEU A 21 4.40 7.94 -7.15
N GLN A 22 4.50 7.23 -8.26
CA GLN A 22 5.67 7.33 -9.13
C GLN A 22 5.82 8.74 -9.70
N LYS A 23 4.72 9.36 -10.10
CA LYS A 23 4.76 10.73 -10.61
C LYS A 23 5.18 11.73 -9.56
N ALA A 24 4.96 11.41 -8.29
CA ALA A 24 5.37 12.28 -7.18
C ALA A 24 6.79 11.96 -6.68
N GLY A 25 7.48 11.01 -7.33
CA GLY A 25 8.83 10.64 -6.92
C GLY A 25 8.87 9.73 -5.70
N ILE A 26 7.76 9.12 -5.31
CA ILE A 26 7.71 8.23 -4.16
C ILE A 26 7.90 6.80 -4.65
N GLY A 27 8.95 6.15 -4.16
CA GLY A 27 9.22 4.75 -4.52
C GLY A 27 8.20 3.82 -3.93
N CYS A 28 7.62 2.96 -4.76
CA CYS A 28 6.68 1.94 -4.31
C CYS A 28 6.82 0.71 -5.19
N THR A 29 6.36 -0.43 -4.67
CA THR A 29 6.43 -1.70 -5.37
C THR A 29 5.03 -2.31 -5.43
N LEU A 30 4.51 -2.53 -6.63
CA LEU A 30 3.27 -3.26 -6.83
C LEU A 30 3.58 -4.75 -6.72
N GLN A 31 2.91 -5.43 -5.77
CA GLN A 31 3.22 -6.82 -5.51
C GLN A 31 1.96 -7.57 -5.09
N ARG A 32 2.06 -8.89 -5.08
CA ARG A 32 0.95 -9.72 -4.65
C ARG A 32 0.77 -9.64 -3.14
N THR A 33 -0.49 -9.54 -2.72
CA THR A 33 -0.85 -9.59 -1.31
C THR A 33 -1.05 -11.05 -0.91
N PRO A 34 -0.34 -11.56 0.11
CA PRO A 34 -0.61 -12.90 0.60
C PRO A 34 -2.06 -13.04 1.05
N ARG A 35 -2.64 -14.21 0.79
CA ARG A 35 -4.06 -14.44 1.08
C ARG A 35 -4.39 -14.28 2.56
N TRP A 36 -3.47 -14.68 3.43
CA TRP A 36 -3.67 -14.59 4.86
C TRP A 36 -3.67 -13.13 5.35
N MET A 37 -3.07 -12.23 4.58
CA MET A 37 -3.05 -10.81 4.91
C MET A 37 -4.35 -10.14 4.48
N GLU A 38 -4.86 -10.48 3.30
CA GLU A 38 -6.04 -9.80 2.74
C GLU A 38 -6.84 -10.76 1.87
N ALA A 39 -7.78 -11.46 2.50
CA ALA A 39 -8.56 -12.49 1.82
C ALA A 39 -9.58 -11.91 0.84
N GLN A 40 -10.05 -10.67 1.09
CA GLN A 40 -11.13 -10.07 0.30
C GLN A 40 -10.66 -8.98 -0.64
N GLY A 41 -9.38 -8.71 -0.69
CA GLY A 41 -8.82 -7.70 -1.56
C GLY A 41 -8.62 -8.21 -2.98
N CYS A 42 -8.05 -7.37 -3.83
CA CYS A 42 -7.77 -7.71 -5.22
C CYS A 42 -6.55 -8.62 -5.38
N GLY A 43 -5.86 -8.91 -4.31
CA GLY A 43 -4.65 -9.72 -4.36
C GLY A 43 -3.39 -8.92 -4.66
N TYR A 44 -3.47 -7.61 -4.72
CA TYR A 44 -2.32 -6.73 -4.97
C TYR A 44 -2.23 -5.64 -3.93
N CYS A 45 -0.99 -5.23 -3.63
CA CYS A 45 -0.74 -4.15 -2.69
C CYS A 45 0.47 -3.34 -3.15
N LEU A 46 0.63 -2.16 -2.56
CA LEU A 46 1.80 -1.34 -2.79
C LEU A 46 2.69 -1.39 -1.56
N GLY A 47 3.95 -1.79 -1.77
CA GLY A 47 4.95 -1.76 -0.72
C GLY A 47 5.60 -0.39 -0.64
N LEU A 48 5.72 0.14 0.58
CA LEU A 48 6.25 1.48 0.84
C LEU A 48 7.25 1.44 1.98
N ARG A 49 8.20 2.36 1.95
CA ARG A 49 9.13 2.53 3.05
C ARG A 49 8.48 3.37 4.16
N MET A 50 8.92 3.13 5.38
CA MET A 50 8.39 3.84 6.55
C MET A 50 8.46 5.37 6.36
N GLN A 51 9.55 5.85 5.80
CA GLN A 51 9.77 7.28 5.60
C GLN A 51 8.82 7.92 4.59
N ASP A 52 8.20 7.11 3.74
CA ASP A 52 7.34 7.60 2.66
C ASP A 52 5.86 7.36 2.92
N VAL A 53 5.49 6.50 3.87
CA VAL A 53 4.13 6.01 3.98
C VAL A 53 3.11 7.13 4.28
N SER A 54 3.44 8.05 5.18
CA SER A 54 2.50 9.13 5.53
C SER A 54 2.22 10.02 4.33
N GLN A 55 3.27 10.40 3.60
CA GLN A 55 3.14 11.23 2.41
C GLN A 55 2.38 10.48 1.32
N ALA A 56 2.68 9.21 1.15
CA ALA A 56 2.03 8.39 0.12
C ALA A 56 0.53 8.26 0.39
N VAL A 57 0.15 7.97 1.63
CA VAL A 57 -1.26 7.82 2.00
C VAL A 57 -2.01 9.14 1.82
N ALA A 58 -1.40 10.25 2.24
CA ALA A 58 -2.01 11.57 2.06
C ALA A 58 -2.24 11.88 0.59
N LEU A 59 -1.25 11.56 -0.25
CA LEU A 59 -1.35 11.82 -1.68
C LEU A 59 -2.42 10.95 -2.34
N LEU A 60 -2.49 9.67 -1.97
CA LEU A 60 -3.52 8.78 -2.51
C LEU A 60 -4.92 9.27 -2.15
N ARG A 61 -5.11 9.76 -0.92
CA ARG A 61 -6.39 10.34 -0.51
C ARG A 61 -6.70 11.60 -1.29
N GLN A 62 -5.71 12.47 -1.48
CA GLN A 62 -5.88 13.71 -2.24
C GLN A 62 -6.29 13.42 -3.68
N LYS A 63 -5.73 12.38 -4.28
CA LYS A 63 -6.04 11.99 -5.65
C LYS A 63 -7.24 11.06 -5.74
N GLN A 64 -7.90 10.81 -4.61
CA GLN A 64 -9.13 10.00 -4.54
C GLN A 64 -8.92 8.58 -5.05
N VAL A 65 -7.78 7.99 -4.73
CA VAL A 65 -7.53 6.57 -4.99
C VAL A 65 -7.99 5.78 -3.77
N PRO A 66 -9.04 4.96 -3.89
CA PRO A 66 -9.55 4.23 -2.72
C PRO A 66 -8.54 3.18 -2.25
N MET A 67 -8.32 3.15 -0.95
CA MET A 67 -7.46 2.15 -0.29
C MET A 67 -8.32 1.31 0.63
N ARG A 68 -7.93 0.04 0.85
CA ARG A 68 -8.64 -0.81 1.81
C ARG A 68 -7.99 -0.73 3.18
N LYS A 69 -6.80 -1.28 3.30
CA LYS A 69 -6.11 -1.41 4.59
C LYS A 69 -4.64 -1.07 4.43
N ILE A 70 -4.04 -0.70 5.53
CA ILE A 70 -2.62 -0.38 5.60
C ILE A 70 -2.02 -1.29 6.65
N TYR A 71 -0.93 -2.00 6.28
CA TYR A 71 -0.24 -2.90 7.18
C TYR A 71 1.19 -2.46 7.39
N MET A 72 1.71 -2.70 8.59
CA MET A 72 3.12 -2.52 8.92
C MET A 72 3.72 -3.87 9.22
N GLN A 73 4.87 -4.17 8.62
CA GLN A 73 5.59 -5.38 8.91
C GLN A 73 6.54 -5.15 10.08
N LEU A 74 6.43 -5.99 11.10
CA LEU A 74 7.28 -5.94 12.27
C LEU A 74 8.59 -6.66 12.01
N GLU A 75 9.56 -6.51 12.92
CA GLU A 75 10.88 -7.11 12.75
C GLU A 75 10.84 -8.63 12.67
N ASP A 76 9.88 -9.25 13.37
CA ASP A 76 9.72 -10.71 13.33
C ASP A 76 8.99 -11.22 12.10
N GLY A 77 8.61 -10.32 11.19
CA GLY A 77 7.90 -10.67 9.97
C GLY A 77 6.39 -10.61 10.07
N ASP A 78 5.85 -10.46 11.27
CA ASP A 78 4.40 -10.32 11.45
C ASP A 78 3.91 -9.01 10.85
N LEU A 79 2.63 -9.02 10.43
CA LEU A 79 1.97 -7.85 9.89
C LEU A 79 0.91 -7.35 10.86
N ARG A 80 0.83 -6.04 11.00
CA ARG A 80 -0.16 -5.40 11.86
C ARG A 80 -0.90 -4.35 11.06
N GLU A 81 -2.22 -4.36 11.14
CA GLU A 81 -3.02 -3.32 10.53
C GLU A 81 -2.84 -2.00 11.27
N VAL A 82 -2.65 -0.92 10.53
CA VAL A 82 -2.46 0.42 11.12
C VAL A 82 -3.37 1.42 10.44
N SER A 83 -3.64 2.52 11.14
CA SER A 83 -4.41 3.64 10.59
C SER A 83 -3.48 4.83 10.40
N LEU A 84 -3.57 5.44 9.24
CA LEU A 84 -2.77 6.63 8.94
C LEU A 84 -3.61 7.77 8.38
#